data_7817364de0a79750db6e1c6bd4bf986f
#
_entry.id   7817364de0a79750db6e1c6bd4bf986f
#
_cell.length_a   1.000
_cell.length_b   1.000
_cell.length_c   1.000
_cell.angle_alpha   90.00
_cell.angle_beta   90.00
_cell.angle_gamma   90.00
#
_symmetry.space_group_name_H-M   'P 1'
#
loop_
_entity.id
_entity.type
_entity.pdbx_description
1 polymer ?
#
loop_
_entity_poly.entity_id
_entity_poly.type
_entity_poly.pdbx_seq_one_letter_code
_entity_poly.pdbx_strand_id
1 'polypeptide(L)'
;TVRTKKVVKTATTEKYTKKSKQKVVTKKVTTTVTTTTTVAAGAQAFAHTSAVSASNTSTADSANYTVSNIASVAPRMDSRVLNAFTKLGFTVKVDSSVSYSGHFDARTRTITMKQMDDTIYHELGHFLAFMAGNMDTGSKFASVYSSEKGMVTSYNKAYVTQNASEYFAESVKDYMLNPGSLKAQRPNTYKAIEKALSMVTEQQIELYKGFY
;
A
#
# COMPACT_ATOMS: atom_id res chain seq x y z
N THR A 1 10.74 -32.31 14.50
CA THR A 1 9.36 -32.71 14.22
C THR A 1 8.50 -31.45 14.20
N VAL A 2 7.89 -31.13 13.05
CA VAL A 2 6.97 -30.00 12.90
C VAL A 2 5.56 -30.49 13.24
N ARG A 3 4.93 -29.93 14.26
CA ARG A 3 3.53 -30.20 14.59
C ARG A 3 2.69 -28.97 14.24
N THR A 4 1.74 -29.12 13.33
CA THR A 4 0.76 -28.12 12.97
C THR A 4 -0.54 -28.34 13.74
N LYS A 5 -0.97 -27.39 14.56
CA LYS A 5 -2.25 -27.43 15.25
C LYS A 5 -3.23 -26.48 14.54
N LYS A 6 -4.29 -27.03 13.97
CA LYS A 6 -5.37 -26.26 13.36
C LYS A 6 -6.46 -25.99 14.41
N VAL A 7 -6.69 -24.75 14.78
CA VAL A 7 -7.77 -24.35 15.69
C VAL A 7 -8.85 -23.65 14.87
N VAL A 8 -10.05 -24.24 14.84
CA VAL A 8 -11.22 -23.65 14.18
C VAL A 8 -12.12 -23.06 15.25
N LYS A 9 -12.26 -21.73 15.28
CA LYS A 9 -13.25 -21.04 16.12
C LYS A 9 -14.44 -20.66 15.26
N THR A 10 -15.62 -21.15 15.62
CA THR A 10 -16.88 -20.83 14.94
C THR A 10 -17.65 -19.84 15.82
N ALA A 11 -17.88 -18.62 15.33
CA ALA A 11 -18.75 -17.66 15.98
C ALA A 11 -20.07 -17.56 15.20
N THR A 12 -21.20 -17.70 15.88
CA THR A 12 -22.52 -17.57 15.29
C THR A 12 -23.10 -16.22 15.74
N THR A 13 -23.39 -15.33 14.80
CA THR A 13 -24.03 -14.03 15.07
C THR A 13 -25.46 -14.05 14.57
N GLU A 14 -26.41 -13.80 15.44
CA GLU A 14 -27.83 -13.68 15.10
C GLU A 14 -28.18 -12.20 14.87
N LYS A 15 -28.71 -11.86 13.69
CA LYS A 15 -29.27 -10.54 13.39
C LYS A 15 -30.74 -10.64 13.08
N TYR A 16 -31.54 -9.78 13.73
CA TYR A 16 -32.96 -9.63 13.44
C TYR A 16 -33.18 -8.32 12.65
N THR A 17 -33.87 -8.39 11.53
CA THR A 17 -34.31 -7.19 10.81
C THR A 17 -35.74 -6.83 11.18
N LYS A 18 -35.99 -5.57 11.54
CA LYS A 18 -37.30 -5.06 12.02
C LYS A 18 -38.45 -5.20 11.03
N LYS A 19 -38.18 -5.43 9.73
CA LYS A 19 -39.19 -5.46 8.68
C LYS A 19 -39.74 -6.84 8.28
N SER A 20 -39.11 -7.93 8.60
CA SER A 20 -39.55 -9.24 8.05
C SER A 20 -39.61 -10.39 9.04
N LYS A 21 -39.31 -10.20 10.32
CA LYS A 21 -39.21 -11.29 11.33
C LYS A 21 -38.35 -12.47 10.85
N GLN A 22 -37.51 -12.30 9.88
CA GLN A 22 -36.66 -13.34 9.32
C GLN A 22 -35.32 -13.39 10.04
N LYS A 23 -35.01 -14.53 10.63
CA LYS A 23 -33.76 -14.77 11.35
C LYS A 23 -32.66 -15.09 10.32
N VAL A 24 -31.65 -14.22 10.22
CA VAL A 24 -30.47 -14.47 9.40
C VAL A 24 -29.34 -14.96 10.32
N VAL A 25 -28.92 -16.20 10.15
CA VAL A 25 -27.80 -16.78 10.89
C VAL A 25 -26.55 -16.74 10.01
N THR A 26 -25.58 -15.89 10.37
CA THR A 26 -24.30 -15.81 9.66
C THR A 26 -23.23 -16.59 10.44
N LYS A 27 -22.73 -17.69 9.88
CA LYS A 27 -21.58 -18.42 10.40
C LYS A 27 -20.28 -17.81 9.92
N LYS A 28 -19.48 -17.25 10.81
CA LYS A 28 -18.11 -16.82 10.52
C LYS A 28 -17.14 -17.89 11.01
N VAL A 29 -16.47 -18.58 10.10
CA VAL A 29 -15.41 -19.54 10.42
C VAL A 29 -14.07 -18.84 10.32
N THR A 30 -13.37 -18.69 11.46
CA THR A 30 -12.00 -18.18 11.50
C THR A 30 -11.04 -19.35 11.71
N THR A 31 -10.19 -19.61 10.75
CA THR A 31 -9.16 -20.66 10.85
C THR A 31 -7.84 -20.02 11.23
N THR A 32 -7.32 -20.34 12.42
CA THR A 32 -5.98 -19.92 12.83
C THR A 32 -5.05 -21.13 12.74
N VAL A 33 -4.02 -21.03 11.91
CA VAL A 33 -2.97 -22.06 11.82
C VAL A 33 -1.79 -21.61 12.64
N THR A 34 -1.50 -22.32 13.73
CA THR A 34 -0.30 -22.09 14.54
C THR A 34 0.70 -23.19 14.25
N THR A 35 1.86 -22.83 13.70
CA THR A 35 2.96 -23.77 13.48
C THR A 35 3.93 -23.67 14.65
N THR A 36 4.06 -24.75 15.43
CA THR A 36 5.05 -24.85 16.51
C THR A 36 6.17 -25.76 16.05
N THR A 37 7.38 -25.23 15.94
CA THR A 37 8.57 -26.01 15.64
C THR A 37 9.27 -26.36 16.94
N THR A 38 9.32 -27.66 17.28
CA THR A 38 10.09 -28.15 18.43
C THR A 38 11.41 -28.70 17.92
N VAL A 39 12.52 -28.09 18.30
CA VAL A 39 13.88 -28.58 17.98
C VAL A 39 14.29 -29.54 19.09
N ALA A 40 14.49 -30.83 18.75
CA ALA A 40 15.10 -31.79 19.67
C ALA A 40 16.58 -31.49 19.79
N ALA A 41 17.10 -31.35 21.03
CA ALA A 41 18.52 -31.19 21.30
C ALA A 41 19.28 -32.48 20.91
N GLY A 42 20.22 -32.35 19.97
CA GLY A 42 21.19 -33.39 19.66
C GLY A 42 21.16 -33.90 18.21
N ALA A 43 21.62 -33.09 17.26
CA ALA A 43 22.33 -33.54 16.06
C ALA A 43 22.81 -32.30 15.28
N GLN A 44 24.10 -32.16 15.11
CA GLN A 44 24.72 -31.20 14.19
C GLN A 44 24.36 -31.63 12.77
N ALA A 45 23.58 -30.83 12.07
CA ALA A 45 23.48 -30.90 10.62
C ALA A 45 23.31 -29.47 10.11
N PHE A 46 24.23 -29.06 9.26
CA PHE A 46 24.21 -27.79 8.55
C PHE A 46 22.98 -27.75 7.65
N ALA A 47 22.00 -26.96 8.00
CA ALA A 47 20.91 -26.61 7.12
C ALA A 47 20.89 -25.07 7.02
N HIS A 48 21.16 -24.57 5.82
CA HIS A 48 20.91 -23.17 5.47
C HIS A 48 19.42 -22.91 5.54
N THR A 49 18.96 -22.32 6.64
CA THR A 49 17.65 -21.73 6.73
C THR A 49 17.83 -20.21 6.75
N SER A 50 17.42 -19.56 5.66
CA SER A 50 17.30 -18.11 5.63
C SER A 50 16.16 -17.70 6.55
N ALA A 51 16.46 -17.52 7.83
CA ALA A 51 15.59 -16.83 8.77
C ALA A 51 15.92 -15.35 8.69
N VAL A 52 14.98 -14.54 8.16
CA VAL A 52 15.07 -13.09 8.28
C VAL A 52 14.77 -12.73 9.72
N SER A 53 15.80 -12.70 10.55
CA SER A 53 15.74 -12.05 11.87
C SER A 53 16.03 -10.57 11.64
N ALA A 54 15.06 -9.72 11.93
CA ALA A 54 15.32 -8.30 12.12
C ALA A 54 16.15 -8.13 13.39
N SER A 55 17.46 -8.12 13.28
CA SER A 55 18.37 -7.60 14.32
C SER A 55 18.87 -6.24 13.87
N ASN A 56 18.45 -5.19 14.59
CA ASN A 56 19.08 -3.90 14.53
C ASN A 56 20.55 -4.02 14.90
N THR A 57 21.42 -3.98 13.90
CA THR A 57 22.82 -3.60 14.07
C THR A 57 23.16 -2.66 12.92
N SER A 58 23.38 -1.41 13.30
CA SER A 58 23.87 -0.34 12.44
C SER A 58 25.27 -0.66 11.95
N THR A 59 25.37 -1.19 10.73
CA THR A 59 26.50 -0.99 9.86
C THR A 59 25.91 -0.61 8.50
N ALA A 60 26.23 0.61 8.08
CA ALA A 60 25.80 1.16 6.82
C ALA A 60 26.52 0.47 5.66
N ASP A 61 26.06 -0.70 5.28
CA ASP A 61 26.24 -1.20 3.92
C ASP A 61 25.01 -0.75 3.13
N SER A 62 25.22 0.29 2.33
CA SER A 62 24.23 0.85 1.39
C SER A 62 23.99 -0.15 0.27
N ALA A 63 23.34 -1.27 0.58
CA ALA A 63 23.03 -2.29 -0.40
C ALA A 63 21.86 -1.79 -1.27
N ASN A 64 22.16 -1.42 -2.52
CA ASN A 64 21.15 -1.20 -3.53
C ASN A 64 20.46 -2.54 -3.82
N TYR A 65 19.13 -2.57 -3.78
CA TYR A 65 18.35 -3.78 -4.01
C TYR A 65 17.02 -3.49 -4.68
N THR A 66 16.46 -4.52 -5.29
CA THR A 66 15.11 -4.47 -5.86
C THR A 66 14.15 -5.23 -4.95
N VAL A 67 12.99 -4.61 -4.67
CA VAL A 67 11.94 -5.24 -3.88
C VAL A 67 11.22 -6.29 -4.73
N SER A 68 11.22 -7.53 -4.27
CA SER A 68 10.59 -8.65 -4.99
C SER A 68 9.06 -8.67 -4.86
N ASN A 69 8.51 -8.09 -3.80
CA ASN A 69 7.07 -8.08 -3.54
C ASN A 69 6.64 -6.73 -2.96
N ILE A 70 5.92 -5.93 -3.75
CA ILE A 70 5.43 -4.61 -3.34
C ILE A 70 4.51 -4.68 -2.12
N ALA A 71 3.69 -5.73 -1.97
CA ALA A 71 2.80 -5.87 -0.84
C ALA A 71 3.52 -6.04 0.51
N SER A 72 4.77 -6.51 0.49
CA SER A 72 5.58 -6.65 1.72
C SER A 72 6.06 -5.30 2.28
N VAL A 73 6.24 -4.30 1.41
CA VAL A 73 6.75 -2.96 1.78
C VAL A 73 5.64 -1.91 1.84
N ALA A 74 4.49 -2.17 1.24
CA ALA A 74 3.31 -1.30 1.27
C ALA A 74 2.04 -2.07 1.68
N PRO A 75 1.99 -2.73 2.85
CA PRO A 75 0.91 -3.64 3.22
C PRO A 75 -0.46 -2.96 3.44
N ARG A 76 -0.49 -1.62 3.58
CA ARG A 76 -1.72 -0.84 3.72
C ARG A 76 -2.24 -0.29 2.39
N MET A 77 -1.49 -0.44 1.30
CA MET A 77 -1.94 0.01 -0.01
C MET A 77 -3.15 -0.80 -0.48
N ASP A 78 -4.06 -0.13 -1.19
CA ASP A 78 -5.23 -0.78 -1.79
C ASP A 78 -4.79 -1.92 -2.73
N SER A 79 -5.43 -3.06 -2.60
CA SER A 79 -5.07 -4.28 -3.34
C SER A 79 -5.19 -4.13 -4.87
N ARG A 80 -6.09 -3.25 -5.35
CA ARG A 80 -6.21 -2.94 -6.79
C ARG A 80 -4.96 -2.26 -7.31
N VAL A 81 -4.39 -1.34 -6.52
CA VAL A 81 -3.14 -0.62 -6.87
C VAL A 81 -1.97 -1.60 -6.89
N LEU A 82 -1.84 -2.45 -5.86
CA LEU A 82 -0.78 -3.47 -5.80
C LEU A 82 -0.86 -4.47 -6.96
N ASN A 83 -2.07 -4.91 -7.30
CA ASN A 83 -2.32 -5.80 -8.43
C ASN A 83 -1.95 -5.13 -9.77
N ALA A 84 -2.38 -3.89 -10.00
CA ALA A 84 -2.04 -3.12 -11.19
C ALA A 84 -0.52 -2.93 -11.31
N PHE A 85 0.14 -2.53 -10.23
CA PHE A 85 1.59 -2.34 -10.17
C PHE A 85 2.34 -3.61 -10.61
N THR A 86 1.97 -4.75 -10.05
CA THR A 86 2.56 -6.05 -10.37
C THR A 86 2.26 -6.47 -11.80
N LYS A 87 1.00 -6.39 -12.25
CA LYS A 87 0.57 -6.82 -13.58
C LYS A 87 1.18 -5.99 -14.72
N LEU A 88 1.47 -4.72 -14.46
CA LEU A 88 2.14 -3.83 -15.41
C LEU A 88 3.67 -3.95 -15.38
N GLY A 89 4.23 -4.81 -14.54
CA GLY A 89 5.66 -5.05 -14.46
C GLY A 89 6.46 -3.91 -13.82
N PHE A 90 5.82 -3.12 -12.95
CA PHE A 90 6.53 -2.10 -12.18
C PHE A 90 7.39 -2.73 -11.09
N THR A 91 8.50 -2.08 -10.76
CA THR A 91 9.45 -2.52 -9.75
C THR A 91 9.78 -1.39 -8.78
N VAL A 92 10.18 -1.74 -7.56
CA VAL A 92 10.75 -0.80 -6.59
C VAL A 92 12.22 -1.10 -6.42
N LYS A 93 13.05 -0.09 -6.64
CA LYS A 93 14.50 -0.13 -6.39
C LYS A 93 14.83 0.71 -5.18
N VAL A 94 15.69 0.22 -4.31
CA VAL A 94 16.30 1.00 -3.23
C VAL A 94 17.71 1.35 -3.65
N ASP A 95 18.03 2.63 -3.67
CA ASP A 95 19.32 3.18 -4.04
C ASP A 95 19.66 4.35 -3.11
N SER A 96 20.54 4.09 -2.15
CA SER A 96 20.92 5.08 -1.15
C SER A 96 21.74 6.25 -1.70
N SER A 97 22.25 6.14 -2.93
CA SER A 97 23.06 7.19 -3.58
C SER A 97 22.22 8.34 -4.15
N VAL A 98 20.90 8.15 -4.35
CA VAL A 98 20.05 9.21 -4.90
C VAL A 98 19.86 10.36 -3.92
N SER A 99 19.68 11.58 -4.45
CA SER A 99 19.52 12.80 -3.65
C SER A 99 18.09 13.04 -3.16
N TYR A 100 17.10 12.36 -3.72
CA TYR A 100 15.66 12.46 -3.38
C TYR A 100 15.23 11.29 -2.48
N SER A 101 14.11 11.42 -1.78
CA SER A 101 13.57 10.36 -0.90
C SER A 101 12.91 9.23 -1.69
N GLY A 102 12.17 9.57 -2.74
CA GLY A 102 11.49 8.65 -3.65
C GLY A 102 11.29 9.32 -5.02
N HIS A 103 11.07 8.51 -6.06
CA HIS A 103 10.75 8.97 -7.40
C HIS A 103 10.00 7.89 -8.19
N PHE A 104 8.82 8.23 -8.67
CA PHE A 104 8.04 7.41 -9.58
C PHE A 104 8.34 7.76 -11.04
N ASP A 105 8.70 6.78 -11.87
CA ASP A 105 8.87 6.94 -13.32
C ASP A 105 8.04 5.90 -14.07
N ALA A 106 6.98 6.38 -14.73
CA ALA A 106 6.08 5.52 -15.50
C ALA A 106 6.78 4.92 -16.74
N ARG A 107 7.75 5.63 -17.35
CA ARG A 107 8.43 5.17 -18.59
C ARG A 107 9.34 3.99 -18.31
N THR A 108 10.07 4.03 -17.23
CA THR A 108 10.96 2.94 -16.82
C THR A 108 10.25 1.90 -15.95
N ARG A 109 8.97 2.13 -15.61
CA ARG A 109 8.17 1.30 -14.70
C ARG A 109 8.87 1.08 -13.37
N THR A 110 9.42 2.15 -12.80
CA THR A 110 10.24 2.03 -11.58
C THR A 110 9.81 3.08 -10.57
N ILE A 111 9.71 2.67 -9.32
CA ILE A 111 9.82 3.55 -8.16
C ILE A 111 11.24 3.40 -7.63
N THR A 112 11.98 4.49 -7.53
CA THR A 112 13.31 4.49 -6.89
C THR A 112 13.17 5.14 -5.52
N MET A 113 13.58 4.44 -4.47
CA MET A 113 13.58 4.90 -3.08
C MET A 113 15.00 5.08 -2.59
N LYS A 114 15.29 6.15 -1.86
CA LYS A 114 16.59 6.29 -1.18
C LYS A 114 16.76 5.26 -0.08
N GLN A 115 15.70 5.06 0.68
CA GLN A 115 15.55 4.03 1.71
C GLN A 115 14.10 3.56 1.74
N MET A 116 13.84 2.38 2.26
CA MET A 116 12.48 1.88 2.39
C MET A 116 11.82 2.45 3.65
N ASP A 117 10.82 3.31 3.44
CA ASP A 117 10.00 3.90 4.49
C ASP A 117 8.59 4.24 3.95
N ASP A 118 7.78 4.96 4.72
CA ASP A 118 6.40 5.32 4.35
C ASP A 118 6.30 6.24 3.11
N THR A 119 7.42 6.75 2.57
CA THR A 119 7.45 7.48 1.29
C THR A 119 6.99 6.59 0.13
N ILE A 120 7.09 5.27 0.26
CA ILE A 120 6.56 4.34 -0.74
C ILE A 120 5.06 4.56 -1.02
N TYR A 121 4.26 4.96 -0.03
CA TYR A 121 2.84 5.26 -0.22
C TYR A 121 2.63 6.55 -1.04
N HIS A 122 3.53 7.53 -0.90
CA HIS A 122 3.55 8.74 -1.71
C HIS A 122 3.84 8.39 -3.17
N GLU A 123 4.88 7.60 -3.45
CA GLU A 123 5.24 7.19 -4.81
C GLU A 123 4.14 6.32 -5.46
N LEU A 124 3.52 5.44 -4.67
CA LEU A 124 2.33 4.70 -5.13
C LEU A 124 1.11 5.63 -5.33
N GLY A 125 1.09 6.80 -4.74
CA GLY A 125 0.12 7.86 -5.02
C GLY A 125 0.28 8.42 -6.42
N HIS A 126 1.51 8.68 -6.89
CA HIS A 126 1.79 9.04 -8.27
C HIS A 126 1.42 7.91 -9.24
N PHE A 127 1.72 6.67 -8.91
CA PHE A 127 1.27 5.52 -9.69
C PHE A 127 -0.26 5.43 -9.77
N LEU A 128 -0.99 5.68 -8.66
CA LEU A 128 -2.45 5.72 -8.67
C LEU A 128 -2.98 6.84 -9.57
N ALA A 129 -2.39 8.04 -9.51
CA ALA A 129 -2.75 9.14 -10.39
C ALA A 129 -2.56 8.77 -11.87
N PHE A 130 -1.43 8.15 -12.20
CA PHE A 130 -1.12 7.61 -13.52
C PHE A 130 -2.20 6.61 -13.97
N MET A 131 -2.53 5.61 -13.17
CA MET A 131 -3.57 4.62 -13.46
C MET A 131 -4.96 5.23 -13.62
N ALA A 132 -5.23 6.34 -12.95
CA ALA A 132 -6.49 7.11 -13.05
C ALA A 132 -6.47 8.17 -14.17
N GLY A 133 -5.59 8.03 -15.18
CA GLY A 133 -5.50 8.92 -16.33
C GLY A 133 -4.94 10.30 -16.01
N ASN A 134 -3.97 10.38 -15.09
CA ASN A 134 -3.34 11.61 -14.58
C ASN A 134 -4.35 12.60 -14.01
N MET A 135 -5.31 12.08 -13.24
CA MET A 135 -6.39 12.90 -12.68
C MET A 135 -5.91 14.02 -11.75
N ASP A 136 -4.74 13.87 -11.15
CA ASP A 136 -4.07 14.84 -10.28
C ASP A 136 -3.74 16.16 -10.99
N THR A 137 -3.56 16.11 -12.32
CA THR A 137 -3.30 17.30 -13.18
C THR A 137 -4.57 17.84 -13.85
N GLY A 138 -5.70 17.16 -13.67
CA GLY A 138 -6.98 17.55 -14.27
C GLY A 138 -7.63 18.74 -13.56
N SER A 139 -8.44 19.53 -14.30
CA SER A 139 -9.10 20.74 -13.79
C SER A 139 -10.01 20.47 -12.58
N LYS A 140 -10.68 19.31 -12.53
CA LYS A 140 -11.51 18.91 -11.40
C LYS A 140 -10.71 18.77 -10.12
N PHE A 141 -9.53 18.13 -10.19
CA PHE A 141 -8.68 17.98 -9.02
C PHE A 141 -7.97 19.28 -8.67
N ALA A 142 -7.64 20.13 -9.64
CA ALA A 142 -7.09 21.46 -9.39
C ALA A 142 -8.01 22.31 -8.49
N SER A 143 -9.33 22.19 -8.63
CA SER A 143 -10.30 22.85 -7.74
C SER A 143 -10.26 22.29 -6.32
N VAL A 144 -10.16 20.96 -6.16
CA VAL A 144 -10.01 20.31 -4.85
C VAL A 144 -8.71 20.75 -4.18
N TYR A 145 -7.61 20.67 -4.92
CA TYR A 145 -6.30 21.13 -4.45
C TYR A 145 -6.34 22.59 -3.97
N SER A 146 -6.90 23.50 -4.76
CA SER A 146 -6.98 24.91 -4.41
C SER A 146 -7.78 25.16 -3.15
N SER A 147 -8.85 24.40 -2.92
CA SER A 147 -9.73 24.56 -1.75
C SER A 147 -9.17 23.94 -0.47
N GLU A 148 -8.40 22.85 -0.55
CA GLU A 148 -8.02 22.07 0.64
C GLU A 148 -6.51 22.05 0.94
N LYS A 149 -5.63 22.49 0.04
CA LYS A 149 -4.18 22.50 0.29
C LYS A 149 -3.74 23.27 1.53
N GLY A 150 -4.48 24.31 1.90
CA GLY A 150 -4.23 25.09 3.11
C GLY A 150 -4.37 24.29 4.41
N MET A 151 -5.17 23.23 4.38
CA MET A 151 -5.48 22.36 5.52
C MET A 151 -4.42 21.27 5.78
N VAL A 152 -3.41 21.16 4.93
CA VAL A 152 -2.28 20.24 5.15
C VAL A 152 -1.49 20.65 6.39
N THR A 153 -1.27 19.68 7.30
CA THR A 153 -0.53 19.91 8.56
C THR A 153 0.83 19.20 8.60
N SER A 154 1.27 18.61 7.47
CA SER A 154 2.55 17.92 7.35
C SER A 154 3.74 18.87 7.64
N TYR A 155 4.80 18.31 8.22
CA TYR A 155 6.09 19.02 8.42
C TYR A 155 6.64 19.59 7.10
N ASN A 156 6.51 18.86 6.00
CA ASN A 156 6.95 19.26 4.66
C ASN A 156 5.85 19.97 3.86
N LYS A 157 4.97 20.73 4.51
CA LYS A 157 3.81 21.38 3.86
C LYS A 157 4.18 22.11 2.58
N ALA A 158 5.26 22.89 2.58
CA ALA A 158 5.69 23.66 1.41
C ALA A 158 5.95 22.76 0.19
N TYR A 159 6.62 21.61 0.40
CA TYR A 159 6.87 20.63 -0.65
C TYR A 159 5.58 19.96 -1.12
N VAL A 160 4.79 19.37 -0.22
CA VAL A 160 3.59 18.60 -0.58
C VAL A 160 2.46 19.46 -1.13
N THR A 161 2.51 20.77 -0.95
CA THR A 161 1.53 21.70 -1.51
C THR A 161 2.06 22.58 -2.64
N GLN A 162 3.25 22.26 -3.18
CA GLN A 162 3.85 23.04 -4.26
C GLN A 162 3.06 22.94 -5.58
N ASN A 163 2.44 21.79 -5.83
CA ASN A 163 1.58 21.54 -6.98
C ASN A 163 0.52 20.48 -6.65
N ALA A 164 -0.45 20.30 -7.55
CA ALA A 164 -1.56 19.38 -7.33
C ALA A 164 -1.13 17.90 -7.34
N SER A 165 -0.07 17.55 -8.08
CA SER A 165 0.42 16.18 -8.17
C SER A 165 1.07 15.71 -6.87
N GLU A 166 1.98 16.52 -6.31
CA GLU A 166 2.59 16.23 -5.00
C GLU A 166 1.54 16.19 -3.87
N TYR A 167 0.59 17.13 -3.92
CA TYR A 167 -0.51 17.16 -2.98
C TYR A 167 -1.37 15.89 -3.07
N PHE A 168 -1.67 15.42 -4.28
CA PHE A 168 -2.41 14.17 -4.48
C PHE A 168 -1.64 12.98 -3.91
N ALA A 169 -0.36 12.84 -4.27
CA ALA A 169 0.49 11.74 -3.86
C ALA A 169 0.61 11.66 -2.32
N GLU A 170 0.89 12.79 -1.65
CA GLU A 170 0.94 12.82 -0.19
C GLU A 170 -0.43 12.55 0.43
N SER A 171 -1.52 13.02 -0.20
CA SER A 171 -2.86 12.72 0.29
C SER A 171 -3.24 11.24 0.15
N VAL A 172 -2.72 10.53 -0.86
CA VAL A 172 -2.85 9.07 -0.95
C VAL A 172 -2.14 8.39 0.21
N LYS A 173 -0.93 8.83 0.57
CA LYS A 173 -0.22 8.35 1.76
C LYS A 173 -1.07 8.57 3.02
N ASP A 174 -1.63 9.77 3.21
CA ASP A 174 -2.53 10.06 4.33
C ASP A 174 -3.78 9.15 4.31
N TYR A 175 -4.34 8.90 3.13
CA TYR A 175 -5.50 8.02 2.97
C TYR A 175 -5.19 6.58 3.41
N MET A 176 -4.01 6.07 3.10
CA MET A 176 -3.59 4.71 3.48
C MET A 176 -3.20 4.60 4.96
N LEU A 177 -2.56 5.62 5.51
CA LEU A 177 -2.03 5.59 6.88
C LEU A 177 -3.01 6.14 7.92
N ASN A 178 -3.76 7.20 7.59
CA ASN A 178 -4.63 7.95 8.51
C ASN A 178 -5.96 8.38 7.85
N PRO A 179 -6.77 7.43 7.31
CA PRO A 179 -7.95 7.75 6.49
C PRO A 179 -9.00 8.60 7.23
N GLY A 180 -9.18 8.39 8.54
CA GLY A 180 -10.12 9.14 9.35
C GLY A 180 -9.74 10.62 9.47
N SER A 181 -8.46 10.92 9.67
CA SER A 181 -7.94 12.29 9.73
C SER A 181 -8.08 12.99 8.38
N LEU A 182 -7.69 12.33 7.29
CA LEU A 182 -7.85 12.88 5.95
C LEU A 182 -9.30 13.21 5.65
N LYS A 183 -10.23 12.28 5.92
CA LYS A 183 -11.66 12.46 5.67
C LYS A 183 -12.25 13.62 6.45
N ALA A 184 -11.83 13.81 7.70
CA ALA A 184 -12.30 14.90 8.55
C ALA A 184 -11.77 16.27 8.10
N GLN A 185 -10.50 16.34 7.72
CA GLN A 185 -9.83 17.62 7.40
C GLN A 185 -9.96 18.01 5.93
N ARG A 186 -9.93 17.03 5.01
CA ARG A 186 -9.87 17.22 3.57
C ARG A 186 -10.86 16.29 2.84
N PRO A 187 -12.17 16.45 3.07
CA PRO A 187 -13.20 15.50 2.61
C PRO A 187 -13.32 15.41 1.08
N ASN A 188 -13.05 16.48 0.34
CA ASN A 188 -13.09 16.44 -1.13
C ASN A 188 -11.87 15.71 -1.70
N THR A 189 -10.69 15.90 -1.09
CA THR A 189 -9.48 15.13 -1.41
C THR A 189 -9.71 13.64 -1.12
N TYR A 190 -10.30 13.30 0.03
CA TYR A 190 -10.66 11.92 0.36
C TYR A 190 -11.53 11.28 -0.73
N LYS A 191 -12.62 11.96 -1.16
CA LYS A 191 -13.50 11.49 -2.24
C LYS A 191 -12.79 11.39 -3.59
N ALA A 192 -11.85 12.30 -3.88
CA ALA A 192 -11.08 12.24 -5.11
C ALA A 192 -10.19 10.99 -5.16
N ILE A 193 -9.58 10.60 -4.02
CA ILE A 193 -8.80 9.37 -3.92
C ILE A 193 -9.70 8.13 -4.07
N GLU A 194 -10.87 8.09 -3.42
CA GLU A 194 -11.85 7.01 -3.64
C GLU A 194 -12.22 6.87 -5.12
N LYS A 195 -12.40 8.01 -5.81
CA LYS A 195 -12.68 8.02 -7.25
C LYS A 195 -11.50 7.47 -8.05
N ALA A 196 -10.25 7.87 -7.75
CA ALA A 196 -9.05 7.35 -8.40
C ALA A 196 -8.94 5.82 -8.22
N LEU A 197 -9.12 5.32 -6.99
CA LEU A 197 -9.12 3.90 -6.69
C LEU A 197 -10.20 3.13 -7.48
N SER A 198 -11.37 3.73 -7.68
CA SER A 198 -12.45 3.12 -8.47
C SER A 198 -12.14 3.01 -9.98
N MET A 199 -11.16 3.77 -10.47
CA MET A 199 -10.72 3.74 -11.88
C MET A 199 -9.67 2.66 -12.13
N VAL A 200 -9.04 2.11 -11.08
CA VAL A 200 -8.08 0.99 -11.20
C VAL A 200 -8.87 -0.31 -11.40
N THR A 201 -9.19 -0.63 -12.63
CA THR A 201 -9.94 -1.81 -13.04
C THR A 201 -9.07 -2.74 -13.89
N GLU A 202 -9.48 -4.00 -14.03
CA GLU A 202 -8.80 -4.94 -14.95
C GLU A 202 -8.78 -4.41 -16.38
N GLN A 203 -9.88 -3.80 -16.83
CA GLN A 203 -9.95 -3.20 -18.17
C GLN A 203 -8.91 -2.08 -18.34
N GLN A 204 -8.72 -1.25 -17.30
CA GLN A 204 -7.70 -0.19 -17.31
C GLN A 204 -6.30 -0.78 -17.34
N ILE A 205 -6.04 -1.84 -16.57
CA ILE A 205 -4.75 -2.54 -16.58
C ILE A 205 -4.44 -3.10 -17.98
N GLU A 206 -5.40 -3.78 -18.62
CA GLU A 206 -5.20 -4.31 -19.96
C GLU A 206 -4.97 -3.20 -20.99
N LEU A 207 -5.67 -2.07 -20.88
CA LEU A 207 -5.43 -0.91 -21.74
C LEU A 207 -3.98 -0.41 -21.60
N TYR A 208 -3.48 -0.28 -20.38
CA TYR A 208 -2.11 0.22 -20.13
C TYR A 208 -1.04 -0.78 -20.56
N LYS A 209 -1.29 -2.10 -20.53
CA LYS A 209 -0.38 -3.10 -21.11
C LYS A 209 -0.16 -2.90 -22.61
N GLY A 210 -1.16 -2.41 -23.33
CA GLY A 210 -1.07 -2.14 -24.76
C GLY A 210 -0.19 -0.93 -25.13
N PHE A 211 0.17 -0.07 -24.16
CA PHE A 211 1.06 1.08 -24.37
C PHE A 211 2.53 0.77 -24.09
N TYR A 212 2.83 -0.39 -23.53
CA TYR A 212 4.15 -0.86 -23.13
C TYR A 212 4.46 -2.24 -23.73
#